data_5a3600595e6770b64eded02b0cc88dac
#
_entry.id   5a3600595e6770b64eded02b0cc88dac
#
_cell.length_a   1.000
_cell.length_b   1.000
_cell.length_c   1.000
_cell.angle_alpha   90.00
_cell.angle_beta   90.00
_cell.angle_gamma   90.00
#
_symmetry.space_group_name_H-M   'P 1'
#
loop_
_entity.id
_entity.type
_entity.pdbx_description
1 polymer ?
#
loop_
_entity_poly.entity_id
_entity_poly.type
_entity_poly.pdbx_seq_one_letter_code
_entity_poly.pdbx_strand_id
1 'polypeptide(L)'
;MFKIIKQLTSVVAMFAVLFAFSTETMAAKKSKTLENTKKRGFVRCGVSQGLPGFSNADESGNWTGIDVDVCRAVAAATLGDATKVKFTPLSAKERFTALTSGEIDILSRNTTWTLSRDADIGLTFVGVNFYDGQGFMVRKGSGIGSTSEFKNGTSVCTNLGTTTELNMRDFFDSK
;
A
#
# COMPACT_ATOMS: atom_id res chain seq x y z
N MET A 1 55.36 -5.34 40.31
CA MET A 1 55.24 -4.74 38.97
C MET A 1 54.70 -5.71 37.89
N PHE A 2 55.22 -6.91 37.76
CA PHE A 2 54.78 -7.90 36.75
C PHE A 2 53.32 -8.40 36.87
N LYS A 3 52.73 -8.50 38.08
CA LYS A 3 51.34 -8.90 38.29
C LYS A 3 50.33 -7.89 37.82
N ILE A 4 50.61 -6.61 37.95
CA ILE A 4 49.73 -5.52 37.53
C ILE A 4 49.66 -5.42 36.00
N ILE A 5 50.81 -5.63 35.32
CA ILE A 5 50.87 -5.61 33.87
C ILE A 5 50.06 -6.75 33.25
N LYS A 6 50.12 -7.96 33.84
CA LYS A 6 49.28 -9.12 33.37
C LYS A 6 47.79 -8.89 33.56
N GLN A 7 47.35 -8.19 34.61
CA GLN A 7 45.94 -7.88 34.82
C GLN A 7 45.45 -6.81 33.86
N LEU A 8 46.28 -5.79 33.57
CA LEU A 8 45.91 -4.75 32.59
C LEU A 8 45.78 -5.31 31.17
N THR A 9 46.68 -6.18 30.75
CA THR A 9 46.61 -6.82 29.40
C THR A 9 45.39 -7.73 29.28
N SER A 10 44.97 -8.42 30.36
CA SER A 10 43.78 -9.29 30.36
C SER A 10 42.48 -8.48 30.23
N VAL A 11 42.38 -7.30 30.89
CA VAL A 11 41.22 -6.42 30.82
C VAL A 11 41.11 -5.74 29.46
N VAL A 12 42.22 -5.30 28.87
CA VAL A 12 42.22 -4.70 27.51
C VAL A 12 41.85 -5.74 26.45
N ALA A 13 42.30 -6.99 26.56
CA ALA A 13 41.92 -8.06 25.66
C ALA A 13 40.43 -8.41 25.75
N MET A 14 39.85 -8.37 26.97
CA MET A 14 38.43 -8.63 27.18
C MET A 14 37.53 -7.53 26.61
N PHE A 15 37.97 -6.27 26.69
CA PHE A 15 37.28 -5.14 26.05
C PHE A 15 37.37 -5.17 24.51
N ALA A 16 38.49 -5.57 23.95
CA ALA A 16 38.67 -5.70 22.49
C ALA A 16 37.76 -6.79 21.89
N VAL A 17 37.51 -7.88 22.60
CA VAL A 17 36.59 -8.95 22.17
C VAL A 17 35.13 -8.49 22.23
N LEU A 18 34.76 -7.68 23.21
CA LEU A 18 33.39 -7.13 23.31
C LEU A 18 33.07 -6.11 22.17
N PHE A 19 34.07 -5.38 21.68
CA PHE A 19 33.88 -4.44 20.55
C PHE A 19 33.83 -5.15 19.18
N ALA A 20 34.38 -6.35 19.04
CA ALA A 20 34.37 -7.12 17.80
C ALA A 20 33.00 -7.76 17.48
N PHE A 21 32.10 -7.88 18.47
CA PHE A 21 30.76 -8.44 18.28
C PHE A 21 29.69 -7.41 17.91
N SER A 22 30.02 -6.12 17.80
CA SER A 22 29.03 -5.03 17.65
C SER A 22 28.83 -4.55 16.21
N THR A 23 29.36 -5.21 15.19
CA THR A 23 29.24 -4.75 13.78
C THR A 23 28.70 -5.79 12.82
N GLU A 24 27.74 -6.60 13.26
CA GLU A 24 26.80 -7.14 12.28
C GLU A 24 25.81 -6.02 11.95
N THR A 25 26.23 -5.09 11.12
CA THR A 25 25.29 -4.27 10.37
C THR A 25 24.42 -5.26 9.61
N MET A 26 23.18 -5.45 10.04
CA MET A 26 22.17 -6.17 9.26
C MET A 26 22.05 -5.41 7.93
N ALA A 27 22.83 -5.84 6.94
CA ALA A 27 22.68 -5.37 5.58
C ALA A 27 21.25 -5.67 5.19
N ALA A 28 20.41 -4.65 5.12
CA ALA A 28 19.01 -4.76 4.73
C ALA A 28 18.96 -5.57 3.43
N LYS A 29 18.25 -6.71 3.45
CA LYS A 29 18.12 -7.59 2.29
C LYS A 29 17.68 -6.76 1.10
N LYS A 30 18.51 -6.68 0.08
CA LYS A 30 18.22 -5.87 -1.11
C LYS A 30 16.87 -6.26 -1.71
N SER A 31 15.98 -5.29 -1.86
CA SER A 31 14.66 -5.51 -2.44
C SER A 31 14.79 -5.80 -3.93
N LYS A 32 14.39 -7.01 -4.36
CA LYS A 32 14.35 -7.38 -5.78
C LYS A 32 13.48 -6.45 -6.61
N THR A 33 12.35 -5.99 -6.06
CA THR A 33 11.44 -5.04 -6.72
C THR A 33 12.16 -3.74 -7.01
N LEU A 34 12.87 -3.18 -6.03
CA LEU A 34 13.64 -1.95 -6.21
C LEU A 34 14.77 -2.09 -7.25
N GLU A 35 15.50 -3.21 -7.21
CA GLU A 35 16.56 -3.49 -8.19
C GLU A 35 15.98 -3.59 -9.61
N ASN A 36 14.86 -4.31 -9.78
CA ASN A 36 14.20 -4.45 -11.07
C ASN A 36 13.65 -3.13 -11.58
N THR A 37 13.08 -2.30 -10.69
CA THR A 37 12.60 -0.95 -11.00
C THR A 37 13.74 -0.06 -11.49
N LYS A 38 14.89 -0.07 -10.79
CA LYS A 38 16.08 0.67 -11.21
C LYS A 38 16.63 0.20 -12.55
N LYS A 39 16.71 -1.12 -12.78
CA LYS A 39 17.16 -1.68 -14.08
C LYS A 39 16.22 -1.33 -15.23
N ARG A 40 14.93 -1.32 -14.99
CA ARG A 40 13.88 -0.99 -15.97
C ARG A 40 13.80 0.51 -16.26
N GLY A 41 14.15 1.34 -15.28
CA GLY A 41 14.15 2.80 -15.40
C GLY A 41 12.79 3.48 -15.19
N PHE A 42 11.75 2.77 -14.76
CA PHE A 42 10.44 3.34 -14.40
C PHE A 42 9.70 2.48 -13.37
N VAL A 43 8.82 3.12 -12.59
CA VAL A 43 7.91 2.48 -11.63
C VAL A 43 6.63 2.05 -12.34
N ARG A 44 6.16 0.83 -12.12
CA ARG A 44 4.84 0.37 -12.55
C ARG A 44 3.86 0.58 -11.40
N CYS A 45 2.90 1.46 -11.59
CA CYS A 45 1.94 1.86 -10.58
C CYS A 45 0.52 1.45 -10.96
N GLY A 46 -0.13 0.63 -10.13
CA GLY A 46 -1.55 0.34 -10.23
C GLY A 46 -2.40 1.46 -9.62
N VAL A 47 -3.36 1.94 -10.40
CA VAL A 47 -4.27 3.03 -10.01
C VAL A 47 -5.73 2.64 -10.28
N SER A 48 -6.70 3.45 -9.84
CA SER A 48 -8.11 3.23 -10.18
C SER A 48 -8.37 3.48 -11.67
N GLN A 49 -9.44 2.89 -12.20
CA GLN A 49 -9.86 3.04 -13.59
C GLN A 49 -10.50 4.41 -13.93
N GLY A 50 -10.55 5.31 -12.96
CA GLY A 50 -11.10 6.65 -13.07
C GLY A 50 -11.84 7.01 -11.78
N LEU A 51 -11.18 7.79 -10.93
CA LEU A 51 -11.73 8.33 -9.69
C LEU A 51 -11.23 9.77 -9.55
N PRO A 52 -12.05 10.76 -9.88
CA PRO A 52 -11.67 12.17 -9.82
C PRO A 52 -11.09 12.56 -8.47
N GLY A 53 -9.98 13.30 -8.47
CA GLY A 53 -9.23 13.70 -7.27
C GLY A 53 -8.24 12.64 -6.75
N PHE A 54 -8.42 11.38 -7.09
CA PHE A 54 -7.55 10.26 -6.68
C PHE A 54 -6.69 9.73 -7.82
N SER A 55 -7.30 9.16 -8.83
CA SER A 55 -6.62 8.75 -10.05
C SER A 55 -7.58 8.84 -11.24
N ASN A 56 -7.32 9.77 -12.11
CA ASN A 56 -8.13 10.01 -13.30
C ASN A 56 -7.23 10.41 -14.47
N ALA A 57 -7.44 9.78 -15.63
CA ALA A 57 -6.79 10.18 -16.86
C ALA A 57 -7.68 11.18 -17.61
N ASP A 58 -7.07 12.20 -18.19
CA ASP A 58 -7.74 13.09 -19.15
C ASP A 58 -7.82 12.44 -20.55
N GLU A 59 -8.45 13.12 -21.50
CA GLU A 59 -8.61 12.67 -22.88
C GLU A 59 -7.27 12.50 -23.62
N SER A 60 -6.22 13.17 -23.14
CA SER A 60 -4.85 13.06 -23.66
C SER A 60 -4.05 11.95 -22.98
N GLY A 61 -4.63 11.24 -22.00
CA GLY A 61 -3.98 10.19 -21.24
C GLY A 61 -3.11 10.67 -20.08
N ASN A 62 -3.18 11.96 -19.72
CA ASN A 62 -2.45 12.46 -18.56
C ASN A 62 -3.19 12.10 -17.27
N TRP A 63 -2.49 11.46 -16.35
CA TRP A 63 -3.02 11.04 -15.06
C TRP A 63 -2.88 12.15 -14.01
N THR A 64 -3.91 12.33 -13.20
CA THR A 64 -3.96 13.31 -12.09
C THR A 64 -4.61 12.72 -10.85
N GLY A 65 -4.27 13.27 -9.68
CA GLY A 65 -4.86 12.96 -8.39
C GLY A 65 -3.86 12.42 -7.37
N ILE A 66 -4.30 12.34 -6.10
CA ILE A 66 -3.42 12.01 -4.97
C ILE A 66 -2.76 10.64 -5.11
N ASP A 67 -3.46 9.63 -5.62
CA ASP A 67 -2.92 8.28 -5.85
C ASP A 67 -1.79 8.29 -6.89
N VAL A 68 -1.96 9.12 -7.92
CA VAL A 68 -0.99 9.34 -9.00
C VAL A 68 0.26 10.03 -8.46
N ASP A 69 0.07 11.05 -7.62
CA ASP A 69 1.16 11.83 -7.06
C ASP A 69 2.00 11.02 -6.06
N VAL A 70 1.40 10.09 -5.31
CA VAL A 70 2.13 9.10 -4.50
C VAL A 70 3.09 8.28 -5.38
N CYS A 71 2.63 7.79 -6.53
CA CYS A 71 3.49 7.02 -7.43
C CYS A 71 4.60 7.86 -8.07
N ARG A 72 4.32 9.13 -8.39
CA ARG A 72 5.33 10.09 -8.85
C ARG A 72 6.38 10.37 -7.77
N ALA A 73 5.95 10.51 -6.51
CA ALA A 73 6.87 10.69 -5.39
C ALA A 73 7.79 9.47 -5.20
N VAL A 74 7.24 8.24 -5.34
CA VAL A 74 8.04 7.01 -5.32
C VAL A 74 9.04 6.97 -6.46
N ALA A 75 8.66 7.37 -7.68
CA ALA A 75 9.57 7.43 -8.81
C ALA A 75 10.69 8.47 -8.60
N ALA A 76 10.33 9.65 -8.11
CA ALA A 76 11.32 10.69 -7.77
C ALA A 76 12.32 10.18 -6.72
N ALA A 77 11.83 9.51 -5.66
CA ALA A 77 12.69 8.99 -4.60
C ALA A 77 13.60 7.83 -5.06
N THR A 78 13.12 6.97 -5.95
CA THR A 78 13.84 5.74 -6.37
C THR A 78 14.70 5.92 -7.60
N LEU A 79 14.29 6.80 -8.52
CA LEU A 79 14.89 7.00 -9.85
C LEU A 79 15.35 8.45 -10.10
N GLY A 80 15.12 9.37 -9.16
CA GLY A 80 15.46 10.78 -9.29
C GLY A 80 14.56 11.58 -10.24
N ASP A 81 13.44 11.00 -10.71
CA ASP A 81 12.58 11.61 -11.72
C ASP A 81 11.12 11.17 -11.53
N ALA A 82 10.23 12.12 -11.19
CA ALA A 82 8.81 11.90 -10.97
C ALA A 82 8.03 11.46 -12.23
N THR A 83 8.58 11.69 -13.40
CA THR A 83 7.94 11.32 -14.68
C THR A 83 8.13 9.86 -15.05
N LYS A 84 9.07 9.17 -14.40
CA LYS A 84 9.39 7.75 -14.65
C LYS A 84 8.39 6.80 -14.01
N VAL A 85 7.12 6.96 -14.34
CA VAL A 85 6.00 6.10 -13.89
C VAL A 85 5.19 5.63 -15.08
N LYS A 86 4.84 4.34 -15.08
CA LYS A 86 3.82 3.78 -15.96
C LYS A 86 2.59 3.44 -15.12
N PHE A 87 1.47 4.07 -15.41
CA PHE A 87 0.20 3.81 -14.73
C PHE A 87 -0.55 2.66 -15.38
N THR A 88 -1.12 1.77 -14.55
CA THR A 88 -1.96 0.66 -14.97
C THR A 88 -3.31 0.80 -14.26
N PRO A 89 -4.39 1.15 -15.00
CA PRO A 89 -5.72 1.20 -14.42
C PRO A 89 -6.22 -0.21 -14.12
N LEU A 90 -6.63 -0.43 -12.87
CA LEU A 90 -7.07 -1.74 -12.37
C LEU A 90 -8.44 -1.62 -11.70
N SER A 91 -9.27 -2.64 -11.87
CA SER A 91 -10.52 -2.78 -11.12
C SER A 91 -10.23 -3.13 -9.65
N ALA A 92 -11.26 -3.04 -8.80
CA ALA A 92 -11.17 -3.46 -7.40
C ALA A 92 -10.84 -4.96 -7.26
N LYS A 93 -11.29 -5.79 -8.20
CA LYS A 93 -11.07 -7.24 -8.21
C LYS A 93 -9.66 -7.62 -8.64
N GLU A 94 -9.08 -6.91 -9.61
CA GLU A 94 -7.81 -7.28 -10.26
C GLU A 94 -6.58 -6.77 -9.49
N ARG A 95 -6.72 -5.68 -8.73
CA ARG A 95 -5.60 -4.92 -8.15
C ARG A 95 -4.62 -5.75 -7.32
N PHE A 96 -5.11 -6.70 -6.52
CA PHE A 96 -4.25 -7.52 -5.67
C PHE A 96 -3.50 -8.57 -6.48
N THR A 97 -4.15 -9.20 -7.45
CA THR A 97 -3.52 -10.15 -8.36
C THR A 97 -2.41 -9.48 -9.17
N ALA A 98 -2.64 -8.28 -9.69
CA ALA A 98 -1.63 -7.52 -10.42
C ALA A 98 -0.40 -7.18 -9.55
N LEU A 99 -0.61 -6.90 -8.24
CA LEU A 99 0.50 -6.63 -7.32
C LEU A 99 1.25 -7.91 -6.94
N THR A 100 0.55 -8.99 -6.59
CA THR A 100 1.17 -10.25 -6.17
C THR A 100 1.86 -11.00 -7.32
N SER A 101 1.36 -10.88 -8.54
CA SER A 101 2.03 -11.42 -9.74
C SER A 101 3.26 -10.61 -10.18
N GLY A 102 3.44 -9.41 -9.62
CA GLY A 102 4.52 -8.51 -10.02
C GLY A 102 4.26 -7.80 -11.35
N GLU A 103 3.04 -7.73 -11.83
CA GLU A 103 2.65 -6.89 -12.98
C GLU A 103 2.85 -5.41 -12.66
N ILE A 104 2.57 -5.00 -11.43
CA ILE A 104 2.86 -3.68 -10.87
C ILE A 104 3.83 -3.78 -9.70
N ASP A 105 4.55 -2.70 -9.41
CA ASP A 105 5.51 -2.61 -8.31
C ASP A 105 4.88 -2.02 -7.04
N ILE A 106 3.91 -1.14 -7.23
CA ILE A 106 3.16 -0.46 -6.18
C ILE A 106 1.70 -0.30 -6.62
N LEU A 107 0.82 -0.42 -5.66
CA LEU A 107 -0.61 -0.14 -5.82
C LEU A 107 -0.95 1.12 -5.01
N SER A 108 -1.34 2.20 -5.69
CA SER A 108 -1.82 3.43 -5.08
C SER A 108 -3.21 3.74 -5.60
N ARG A 109 -4.21 3.42 -4.79
CA ARG A 109 -5.63 3.62 -5.10
C ARG A 109 -6.48 3.48 -3.84
N ASN A 110 -7.79 3.72 -3.95
CA ASN A 110 -8.80 3.53 -2.90
C ASN A 110 -8.83 2.07 -2.40
N THR A 111 -7.88 1.72 -1.54
CA THR A 111 -7.68 0.37 -0.99
C THR A 111 -7.61 0.44 0.52
N THR A 112 -8.64 -0.03 1.19
CA THR A 112 -8.70 -0.05 2.66
C THR A 112 -7.62 -0.98 3.23
N TRP A 113 -6.86 -0.51 4.19
CA TRP A 113 -5.93 -1.32 4.98
C TRP A 113 -6.73 -2.16 5.95
N THR A 114 -6.67 -3.47 5.82
CA THR A 114 -7.29 -4.43 6.74
C THR A 114 -6.28 -5.49 7.13
N LEU A 115 -6.48 -6.11 8.30
CA LEU A 115 -5.60 -7.17 8.79
C LEU A 115 -5.52 -8.34 7.79
N SER A 116 -6.65 -8.77 7.23
CA SER A 116 -6.67 -9.86 6.25
C SER A 116 -5.87 -9.54 4.99
N ARG A 117 -5.92 -8.30 4.50
CA ARG A 117 -5.14 -7.90 3.32
C ARG A 117 -3.64 -7.82 3.61
N ASP A 118 -3.27 -7.39 4.80
CA ASP A 118 -1.87 -7.27 5.21
C ASP A 118 -1.27 -8.64 5.55
N ALA A 119 -2.00 -9.49 6.28
CA ALA A 119 -1.50 -10.76 6.78
C ALA A 119 -1.71 -11.94 5.80
N ASP A 120 -2.91 -12.05 5.18
CA ASP A 120 -3.29 -13.28 4.46
C ASP A 120 -2.90 -13.24 2.99
N ILE A 121 -2.87 -12.05 2.36
CA ILE A 121 -2.59 -11.91 0.92
C ILE A 121 -1.09 -11.75 0.64
N GLY A 122 -0.28 -11.56 1.68
CA GLY A 122 1.17 -11.32 1.54
C GLY A 122 1.51 -9.95 0.96
N LEU A 123 0.65 -8.97 1.20
CA LEU A 123 0.86 -7.57 0.83
C LEU A 123 1.47 -6.81 2.01
N THR A 124 2.12 -5.71 1.72
CA THR A 124 2.61 -4.77 2.74
C THR A 124 2.02 -3.41 2.47
N PHE A 125 1.25 -2.90 3.42
CA PHE A 125 0.81 -1.51 3.39
C PHE A 125 1.93 -0.60 3.89
N VAL A 126 2.27 0.42 3.11
CA VAL A 126 3.40 1.32 3.41
C VAL A 126 2.98 2.70 3.86
N GLY A 127 1.69 3.02 3.79
CA GLY A 127 1.14 4.30 4.23
C GLY A 127 -0.34 4.46 3.90
N VAL A 128 -0.95 5.44 4.54
CA VAL A 128 -2.32 5.90 4.31
C VAL A 128 -2.25 7.30 3.70
N ASN A 129 -2.81 7.48 2.51
CA ASN A 129 -2.84 8.76 1.80
C ASN A 129 -4.18 9.50 1.94
N PHE A 130 -5.23 8.81 2.39
CA PHE A 130 -6.56 9.38 2.58
C PHE A 130 -7.37 8.58 3.60
N TYR A 131 -8.16 9.26 4.42
CA TYR A 131 -9.14 8.66 5.32
C TYR A 131 -10.53 8.93 4.77
N ASP A 132 -11.31 7.88 4.59
CA ASP A 132 -12.70 7.96 4.11
C ASP A 132 -13.63 7.15 5.01
N GLY A 133 -14.90 7.08 4.62
CA GLY A 133 -15.94 6.28 5.27
C GLY A 133 -16.85 5.63 4.25
N GLN A 134 -17.66 4.69 4.72
CA GLN A 134 -18.68 4.02 3.93
C GLN A 134 -20.07 4.55 4.27
N GLY A 135 -20.90 4.75 3.26
CA GLY A 135 -22.29 5.14 3.42
C GLY A 135 -23.16 4.56 2.31
N PHE A 136 -24.46 4.71 2.48
CA PHE A 136 -25.43 4.37 1.45
C PHE A 136 -25.80 5.63 0.65
N MET A 137 -25.75 5.51 -0.66
CA MET A 137 -26.18 6.55 -1.57
C MET A 137 -27.54 6.15 -2.18
N VAL A 138 -28.51 7.03 -2.06
CA VAL A 138 -29.86 6.85 -2.62
C VAL A 138 -30.18 7.96 -3.61
N ARG A 139 -31.14 7.69 -4.48
CA ARG A 139 -31.61 8.72 -5.45
C ARG A 139 -32.24 9.90 -4.70
N LYS A 140 -31.91 11.10 -5.10
CA LYS A 140 -32.56 12.31 -4.57
C LYS A 140 -34.09 12.22 -4.78
N GLY A 141 -34.84 12.47 -3.71
CA GLY A 141 -36.32 12.37 -3.74
C GLY A 141 -36.88 10.95 -3.58
N SER A 142 -36.04 9.95 -3.25
CA SER A 142 -36.50 8.58 -2.97
C SER A 142 -37.35 8.45 -1.70
N GLY A 143 -37.30 9.46 -0.83
CA GLY A 143 -37.94 9.41 0.50
C GLY A 143 -37.18 8.57 1.52
N ILE A 144 -36.01 8.02 1.17
CA ILE A 144 -35.18 7.22 2.06
C ILE A 144 -34.15 8.14 2.72
N GLY A 145 -34.28 8.37 4.03
CA GLY A 145 -33.38 9.14 4.84
C GLY A 145 -32.50 8.28 5.76
N SER A 146 -32.86 7.00 5.95
CA SER A 146 -32.19 6.07 6.85
C SER A 146 -32.21 4.65 6.29
N THR A 147 -31.24 3.84 6.69
CA THR A 147 -31.21 2.40 6.36
C THR A 147 -32.34 1.59 7.00
N SER A 148 -33.00 2.11 8.05
CA SER A 148 -34.20 1.52 8.62
C SER A 148 -35.44 1.60 7.71
N GLU A 149 -35.40 2.44 6.67
CA GLU A 149 -36.47 2.63 5.72
C GLU A 149 -36.32 1.72 4.47
N PHE A 150 -35.26 0.92 4.42
CA PHE A 150 -35.11 -0.09 3.37
C PHE A 150 -36.19 -1.17 3.52
N LYS A 151 -36.93 -1.39 2.46
CA LYS A 151 -38.01 -2.39 2.40
C LYS A 151 -37.48 -3.74 1.93
N ASN A 152 -38.19 -4.81 2.24
CA ASN A 152 -37.89 -6.12 1.68
C ASN A 152 -37.90 -6.04 0.14
N GLY A 153 -36.83 -6.60 -0.47
CA GLY A 153 -36.62 -6.55 -1.92
C GLY A 153 -35.86 -5.30 -2.39
N THR A 154 -35.41 -4.41 -1.50
CA THR A 154 -34.49 -3.32 -1.87
C THR A 154 -33.17 -3.90 -2.36
N SER A 155 -32.78 -3.51 -3.59
CA SER A 155 -31.46 -3.87 -4.16
C SER A 155 -30.43 -2.83 -3.81
N VAL A 156 -29.30 -3.29 -3.28
CA VAL A 156 -28.12 -2.45 -2.98
C VAL A 156 -26.94 -2.94 -3.82
N CYS A 157 -26.26 -2.03 -4.51
CA CYS A 157 -25.13 -2.35 -5.38
C CYS A 157 -23.81 -1.94 -4.74
N THR A 158 -22.78 -2.75 -4.96
CA THR A 158 -21.40 -2.46 -4.58
C THR A 158 -20.43 -3.07 -5.57
N ASN A 159 -19.16 -2.70 -5.49
CA ASN A 159 -18.11 -3.32 -6.30
C ASN A 159 -17.59 -4.59 -5.62
N LEU A 160 -17.42 -5.66 -6.40
CA LEU A 160 -16.82 -6.91 -5.95
C LEU A 160 -15.37 -6.72 -5.49
N GLY A 161 -14.96 -7.48 -4.47
CA GLY A 161 -13.60 -7.47 -3.93
C GLY A 161 -13.28 -6.23 -3.07
N THR A 162 -14.31 -5.55 -2.56
CA THR A 162 -14.18 -4.38 -1.69
C THR A 162 -14.56 -4.69 -0.24
N THR A 163 -14.04 -3.90 0.70
CA THR A 163 -14.54 -3.90 2.09
C THR A 163 -15.98 -3.43 2.17
N THR A 164 -16.39 -2.56 1.24
CA THR A 164 -17.78 -2.10 1.11
C THR A 164 -18.74 -3.25 0.86
N GLU A 165 -18.36 -4.22 0.02
CA GLU A 165 -19.14 -5.43 -0.22
C GLU A 165 -19.28 -6.27 1.06
N LEU A 166 -18.18 -6.51 1.77
CA LEU A 166 -18.18 -7.29 3.00
C LEU A 166 -19.00 -6.61 4.10
N ASN A 167 -18.77 -5.34 4.35
CA ASN A 167 -19.51 -4.57 5.35
C ASN A 167 -21.02 -4.48 5.04
N MET A 168 -21.36 -4.39 3.76
CA MET A 168 -22.77 -4.41 3.33
C MET A 168 -23.42 -5.75 3.63
N ARG A 169 -22.75 -6.87 3.36
CA ARG A 169 -23.22 -8.22 3.69
C ARG A 169 -23.44 -8.35 5.19
N ASP A 170 -22.42 -8.04 5.99
CA ASP A 170 -22.47 -8.10 7.46
C ASP A 170 -23.61 -7.24 8.03
N PHE A 171 -23.83 -6.05 7.45
CA PHE A 171 -24.90 -5.14 7.86
C PHE A 171 -26.29 -5.74 7.64
N PHE A 172 -26.54 -6.44 6.53
CA PHE A 172 -27.84 -7.04 6.23
C PHE A 172 -28.00 -8.42 6.89
N ASP A 173 -26.94 -9.19 7.07
CA ASP A 173 -27.00 -10.49 7.76
C ASP A 173 -27.23 -10.33 9.28
N SER A 174 -26.92 -9.16 9.84
CA SER A 174 -27.12 -8.85 11.26
C SER A 174 -28.53 -8.32 11.61
N LYS A 175 -29.43 -8.17 10.65
CA LYS A 175 -30.80 -7.68 10.80
C LYS A 175 -31.85 -8.77 10.59
#